data_e794eb109096b23bf7b44c88af3d57e5
#
_entry.id   e794eb109096b23bf7b44c88af3d57e5
#
_cell.length_a   1.000
_cell.length_b   1.000
_cell.length_c   1.000
_cell.angle_alpha   90.00
_cell.angle_beta   90.00
_cell.angle_gamma   90.00
#
_symmetry.space_group_name_H-M   'P 1'
#
loop_
_entity.id
_entity.type
_entity.pdbx_description
1 polymer ?
#
loop_
_entity_poly.entity_id
_entity_poly.type
_entity_poly.pdbx_seq_one_letter_code
_entity_poly.pdbx_strand_id
1 'polypeptide(L)'
;MHNRSNEVLVLEPRPIIIVEGILIFNDEELVNLMDIRVYVDTDADERILRRARRDIMDRGRSVESVMNQYLSTVKPMHEKFVEPSKKKAHIIIPVGGKNHVAMEMLISTVSNRLRKMGLSN
;
A
#
# COMPACT_ATOMS: atom_id res chain seq x y z
N MET A 1 11.07 -0.04 2.77
CA MET A 1 10.75 -0.74 1.56
C MET A 1 11.50 -0.19 0.37
N HIS A 2 11.94 -1.01 -0.47
CA HIS A 2 12.83 -0.58 -1.47
C HIS A 2 12.74 -1.31 -2.74
N ASN A 3 11.62 -1.22 -3.37
CA ASN A 3 11.56 -1.62 -4.74
C ASN A 3 12.28 -0.59 -5.56
N ARG A 4 13.46 -0.91 -5.91
CA ARG A 4 14.20 -0.07 -6.83
C ARG A 4 13.95 -0.57 -8.22
N SER A 5 13.76 0.34 -9.13
CA SER A 5 13.41 0.00 -10.51
C SER A 5 14.47 -0.82 -11.22
N ASN A 6 15.72 -0.77 -10.73
CA ASN A 6 16.81 -1.52 -11.35
C ASN A 6 17.07 -2.87 -10.67
N GLU A 7 16.24 -3.26 -9.72
CA GLU A 7 16.36 -4.57 -9.09
C GLU A 7 15.58 -5.60 -9.87
N VAL A 8 16.13 -6.78 -9.97
CA VAL A 8 15.42 -7.91 -10.54
C VAL A 8 14.71 -8.63 -9.40
N LEU A 9 13.40 -8.69 -9.52
CA LEU A 9 12.57 -9.35 -8.53
C LEU A 9 12.25 -10.76 -9.03
N VAL A 10 12.75 -11.76 -8.31
CA VAL A 10 12.48 -13.15 -8.66
C VAL A 10 11.44 -13.70 -7.70
N LEU A 11 10.28 -14.07 -8.23
CA LEU A 11 9.18 -14.59 -7.44
C LEU A 11 8.94 -16.04 -7.82
N GLU A 12 8.82 -16.90 -6.79
CA GLU A 12 8.42 -18.27 -7.03
C GLU A 12 6.95 -18.34 -7.41
N PRO A 13 6.58 -19.22 -8.35
CA PRO A 13 5.17 -19.41 -8.68
C PRO A 13 4.40 -19.91 -7.45
N ARG A 14 3.34 -19.19 -7.09
CA ARG A 14 2.46 -19.52 -5.98
C ARG A 14 1.03 -19.25 -6.43
N PRO A 15 0.03 -19.90 -5.80
CA PRO A 15 -1.38 -19.57 -6.09
C PRO A 15 -1.68 -18.10 -5.81
N ILE A 16 -1.08 -17.53 -4.78
CA ILE A 16 -1.26 -16.13 -4.41
C ILE A 16 0.11 -15.51 -4.14
N ILE A 17 0.34 -14.38 -4.78
CA ILE A 17 1.54 -13.56 -4.53
C ILE A 17 1.06 -12.17 -4.16
N ILE A 18 1.51 -11.66 -3.01
CA ILE A 18 1.16 -10.32 -2.55
C ILE A 18 2.38 -9.41 -2.65
N VAL A 19 2.20 -8.29 -3.35
CA VAL A 19 3.24 -7.28 -3.49
C VAL A 19 2.74 -6.01 -2.82
N GLU A 20 3.57 -5.40 -1.99
CA GLU A 20 3.18 -4.17 -1.30
C GLU A 20 4.21 -3.07 -1.48
N GLY A 21 3.76 -1.84 -1.34
CA GLY A 21 4.62 -0.67 -1.39
C GLY A 21 3.80 0.58 -1.70
N ILE A 22 4.29 1.73 -1.31
CA ILE A 22 3.55 2.99 -1.49
C ILE A 22 3.57 3.48 -2.94
N LEU A 23 4.51 3.02 -3.74
CA LEU A 23 4.66 3.46 -5.13
C LEU A 23 4.44 2.34 -6.15
N ILE A 24 3.91 1.21 -5.74
CA ILE A 24 3.76 0.06 -6.65
C ILE A 24 2.79 0.36 -7.81
N PHE A 25 1.81 1.23 -7.61
CA PHE A 25 0.87 1.57 -8.69
C PHE A 25 1.45 2.59 -9.66
N ASN A 26 2.63 3.13 -9.38
CA ASN A 26 3.32 4.02 -10.31
C ASN A 26 4.22 3.26 -11.30
N ASP A 27 4.35 1.97 -11.11
CA ASP A 27 5.10 1.09 -12.01
C ASP A 27 4.11 0.36 -12.90
N GLU A 28 4.01 0.79 -14.15
CA GLU A 28 3.02 0.23 -15.07
C GLU A 28 3.27 -1.26 -15.39
N GLU A 29 4.51 -1.68 -15.45
CA GLU A 29 4.80 -3.09 -15.68
C GLU A 29 4.26 -3.93 -14.54
N LEU A 30 4.46 -3.46 -13.31
CA LEU A 30 3.99 -4.17 -12.14
C LEU A 30 2.46 -4.16 -12.07
N VAL A 31 1.83 -3.01 -12.34
CA VAL A 31 0.37 -2.90 -12.36
C VAL A 31 -0.25 -3.88 -13.34
N ASN A 32 0.36 -4.03 -14.51
CA ASN A 32 -0.16 -4.92 -15.53
C ASN A 32 -0.07 -6.39 -15.15
N LEU A 33 0.76 -6.74 -14.19
CA LEU A 33 0.87 -8.10 -13.69
C LEU A 33 -0.10 -8.40 -12.55
N MET A 34 -0.74 -7.38 -12.00
CA MET A 34 -1.64 -7.55 -10.86
C MET A 34 -3.04 -7.94 -11.28
N ASP A 35 -3.58 -9.00 -10.69
CA ASP A 35 -4.95 -9.40 -10.91
C ASP A 35 -5.92 -8.58 -10.05
N ILE A 36 -5.51 -8.28 -8.83
CA ILE A 36 -6.31 -7.49 -7.90
C ILE A 36 -5.43 -6.38 -7.34
N ARG A 37 -5.89 -5.15 -7.46
CA ARG A 37 -5.16 -3.98 -6.97
C ARG A 37 -5.91 -3.36 -5.81
N VAL A 38 -5.25 -3.25 -4.67
CA VAL A 38 -5.84 -2.74 -3.44
C VAL A 38 -5.07 -1.50 -2.98
N TYR A 39 -5.80 -0.44 -2.68
CA TYR A 39 -5.25 0.78 -2.10
C TYR A 39 -5.77 0.89 -0.66
N VAL A 40 -4.85 0.99 0.29
CA VAL A 40 -5.19 1.18 1.69
C VAL A 40 -5.18 2.68 1.97
N ASP A 41 -6.36 3.24 2.27
CA ASP A 41 -6.54 4.66 2.46
C ASP A 41 -6.54 5.00 3.94
N THR A 42 -5.52 5.73 4.37
CA THR A 42 -5.35 6.14 5.75
C THR A 42 -5.44 7.66 5.81
N ASP A 43 -6.17 8.19 6.77
CA ASP A 43 -6.26 9.63 6.96
C ASP A 43 -4.89 10.25 7.16
N ALA A 44 -4.71 11.47 6.66
CA ALA A 44 -3.45 12.19 6.76
C ALA A 44 -3.01 12.35 8.22
N ASP A 45 -3.96 12.60 9.12
CA ASP A 45 -3.68 12.73 10.55
C ASP A 45 -3.06 11.45 11.11
N GLU A 46 -3.61 10.32 10.79
CA GLU A 46 -3.08 9.04 11.25
C GLU A 46 -1.71 8.75 10.67
N ARG A 47 -1.51 9.07 9.40
CA ARG A 47 -0.21 8.87 8.76
C ARG A 47 0.89 9.66 9.46
N ILE A 48 0.62 10.93 9.75
CA ILE A 48 1.62 11.77 10.39
C ILE A 48 1.90 11.33 11.83
N LEU A 49 0.85 10.92 12.55
CA LEU A 49 1.01 10.45 13.93
C LEU A 49 1.82 9.16 13.99
N ARG A 50 1.57 8.22 13.10
CA ARG A 50 2.33 6.97 13.04
C ARG A 50 3.79 7.24 12.71
N ARG A 51 4.02 8.11 11.74
CA ARG A 51 5.39 8.45 11.34
C ARG A 51 6.12 9.17 12.46
N ALA A 52 5.46 10.11 13.13
CA ALA A 52 6.06 10.85 14.23
C ALA A 52 6.41 9.91 15.39
N ARG A 53 5.51 9.01 15.74
CA ARG A 53 5.77 8.05 16.81
C ARG A 53 6.98 7.18 16.48
N ARG A 54 7.02 6.64 15.28
CA ARG A 54 8.14 5.79 14.85
C ARG A 54 9.46 6.55 14.87
N ASP A 55 9.48 7.75 14.31
CA ASP A 55 10.73 8.49 14.16
C ASP A 55 11.23 9.05 15.47
N ILE A 56 10.32 9.47 16.37
CA ILE A 56 10.70 9.99 17.66
C ILE A 56 11.09 8.88 18.62
N MET A 57 10.29 7.84 18.71
CA MET A 57 10.51 6.79 19.69
C MET A 57 11.56 5.78 19.25
N ASP A 58 11.56 5.41 17.98
CA ASP A 58 12.46 4.36 17.50
C ASP A 58 13.76 4.91 16.93
N ARG A 59 13.78 6.14 16.45
CA ARG A 59 14.95 6.71 15.79
C ARG A 59 15.49 7.96 16.47
N GLY A 60 14.91 8.38 17.58
CA GLY A 60 15.40 9.48 18.38
C GLY A 60 15.32 10.85 17.71
N ARG A 61 14.47 11.02 16.73
CA ARG A 61 14.31 12.29 16.04
C ARG A 61 13.48 13.26 16.87
N SER A 62 13.72 14.57 16.70
CA SER A 62 12.91 15.58 17.36
C SER A 62 11.57 15.78 16.66
N VAL A 63 10.58 16.27 17.39
CA VAL A 63 9.27 16.60 16.83
C VAL A 63 9.39 17.60 15.69
N GLU A 64 10.21 18.64 15.88
CA GLU A 64 10.42 19.68 14.88
C GLU A 64 10.99 19.08 13.58
N SER A 65 12.00 18.22 13.71
CA SER A 65 12.61 17.56 12.56
C SER A 65 11.60 16.72 11.79
N VAL A 66 10.77 15.97 12.49
CA VAL A 66 9.75 15.13 11.86
C VAL A 66 8.72 15.99 11.12
N MET A 67 8.25 17.07 11.75
CA MET A 67 7.25 17.94 11.13
C MET A 67 7.80 18.63 9.90
N ASN A 68 9.05 19.13 9.98
CA ASN A 68 9.67 19.78 8.84
C ASN A 68 9.84 18.82 7.67
N GLN A 69 10.26 17.60 7.93
CA GLN A 69 10.38 16.61 6.88
C GLN A 69 9.02 16.26 6.28
N TYR A 70 7.99 16.12 7.10
CA TYR A 70 6.65 15.82 6.62
C TYR A 70 6.16 16.90 5.65
N LEU A 71 6.25 18.15 6.04
CA LEU A 71 5.74 19.25 5.25
C LEU A 71 6.56 19.50 3.98
N SER A 72 7.87 19.32 4.04
CA SER A 72 8.73 19.63 2.90
C SER A 72 8.87 18.48 1.91
N THR A 73 8.71 17.25 2.34
CA THR A 73 9.00 16.08 1.50
C THR A 73 7.87 15.08 1.45
N VAL A 74 7.44 14.59 2.60
CA VAL A 74 6.52 13.45 2.67
C VAL A 74 5.14 13.81 2.14
N LYS A 75 4.58 14.92 2.59
CA LYS A 75 3.25 15.35 2.19
C LYS A 75 3.18 15.66 0.69
N PRO A 76 4.10 16.47 0.12
CA PRO A 76 4.08 16.71 -1.33
C PRO A 76 4.25 15.44 -2.15
N MET A 77 5.13 14.55 -1.74
CA MET A 77 5.33 13.27 -2.44
C MET A 77 4.07 12.42 -2.41
N HIS A 78 3.42 12.34 -1.25
CA HIS A 78 2.19 11.58 -1.12
C HIS A 78 1.09 12.16 -2.02
N GLU A 79 0.91 13.47 -2.00
CA GLU A 79 -0.11 14.12 -2.79
C GLU A 79 0.15 14.00 -4.29
N LYS A 80 1.42 14.00 -4.68
CA LYS A 80 1.78 13.95 -6.10
C LYS A 80 1.78 12.53 -6.66
N PHE A 81 2.26 11.57 -5.91
CA PHE A 81 2.49 10.22 -6.44
C PHE A 81 1.61 9.15 -5.83
N VAL A 82 1.36 9.22 -4.53
CA VAL A 82 0.65 8.14 -3.84
C VAL A 82 -0.86 8.34 -3.95
N GLU A 83 -1.36 9.49 -3.55
CA GLU A 83 -2.80 9.77 -3.56
C GLU A 83 -3.43 9.61 -4.95
N PRO A 84 -2.84 10.14 -6.03
CA PRO A 84 -3.43 9.94 -7.35
C PRO A 84 -3.41 8.49 -7.82
N SER A 85 -2.50 7.68 -7.29
CA SER A 85 -2.38 6.28 -7.72
C SER A 85 -3.57 5.43 -7.31
N LYS A 86 -4.38 5.89 -6.37
CA LYS A 86 -5.57 5.13 -5.96
C LYS A 86 -6.58 4.95 -7.11
N LYS A 87 -6.50 5.76 -8.13
CA LYS A 87 -7.34 5.60 -9.33
C LYS A 87 -7.10 4.26 -10.02
N LYS A 88 -5.95 3.66 -9.82
CA LYS A 88 -5.61 2.38 -10.42
C LYS A 88 -6.06 1.19 -9.58
N ALA A 89 -6.55 1.44 -8.39
CA ALA A 89 -6.99 0.37 -7.51
C ALA A 89 -8.35 -0.17 -7.91
N HIS A 90 -8.55 -1.47 -7.74
CA HIS A 90 -9.86 -2.10 -7.85
C HIS A 90 -10.66 -1.91 -6.57
N ILE A 91 -9.97 -1.90 -5.44
CA ILE A 91 -10.59 -1.83 -4.12
C ILE A 91 -9.81 -0.80 -3.31
N ILE A 92 -10.55 0.09 -2.64
CA ILE A 92 -9.96 1.04 -1.68
C ILE A 92 -10.45 0.65 -0.30
N ILE A 93 -9.51 0.32 0.60
CA ILE A 93 -9.84 -0.10 1.95
C ILE A 93 -9.52 1.03 2.92
N PRO A 94 -10.53 1.62 3.58
CA PRO A 94 -10.26 2.61 4.61
C PRO A 94 -9.69 1.95 5.85
N VAL A 95 -8.71 2.58 6.46
CA VAL A 95 -8.15 2.12 7.72
C VAL A 95 -8.98 2.67 8.88
N GLY A 96 -9.30 1.80 9.84
CA GLY A 96 -10.12 2.14 11.01
C GLY A 96 -11.56 1.65 10.86
N GLY A 97 -12.33 1.83 11.89
CA GLY A 97 -13.76 1.56 11.97
C GLY A 97 -14.28 0.31 11.30
N LYS A 98 -14.54 0.39 10.03
CA LYS A 98 -15.26 -0.68 9.30
C LYS A 98 -14.44 -1.44 8.29
N ASN A 99 -13.14 -1.48 8.49
CA ASN A 99 -12.29 -2.17 7.54
C ASN A 99 -12.50 -3.68 7.50
N HIS A 100 -13.11 -4.27 8.54
CA HIS A 100 -13.39 -5.70 8.53
C HIS A 100 -14.37 -6.09 7.41
N VAL A 101 -15.33 -5.23 7.08
CA VAL A 101 -16.26 -5.48 5.97
C VAL A 101 -15.49 -5.50 4.65
N ALA A 102 -14.61 -4.52 4.45
CA ALA A 102 -13.80 -4.46 3.25
C ALA A 102 -12.86 -5.68 3.15
N MET A 103 -12.31 -6.12 4.27
CA MET A 103 -11.46 -7.31 4.29
C MET A 103 -12.23 -8.58 3.93
N GLU A 104 -13.45 -8.72 4.43
CA GLU A 104 -14.29 -9.86 4.05
C GLU A 104 -14.59 -9.88 2.56
N MET A 105 -14.88 -8.71 1.99
CA MET A 105 -15.11 -8.60 0.54
C MET A 105 -13.86 -8.96 -0.25
N LEU A 106 -12.70 -8.53 0.22
CA LEU A 106 -11.44 -8.86 -0.42
C LEU A 106 -11.18 -10.37 -0.38
N ILE A 107 -11.38 -10.99 0.78
CA ILE A 107 -11.21 -12.44 0.93
C ILE A 107 -12.13 -13.19 -0.01
N SER A 108 -13.40 -12.77 -0.11
CA SER A 108 -14.35 -13.38 -1.04
C SER A 108 -13.90 -13.24 -2.48
N THR A 109 -13.39 -12.09 -2.85
CA THR A 109 -12.90 -11.84 -4.20
C THR A 109 -11.73 -12.75 -4.54
N VAL A 110 -10.78 -12.89 -3.64
CA VAL A 110 -9.63 -13.77 -3.84
C VAL A 110 -10.07 -15.21 -3.92
N SER A 111 -10.97 -15.64 -3.04
CA SER A 111 -11.48 -17.00 -3.04
C SER A 111 -12.19 -17.33 -4.35
N ASN A 112 -12.98 -16.40 -4.88
CA ASN A 112 -13.66 -16.60 -6.15
C ASN A 112 -12.66 -16.73 -7.32
N ARG A 113 -11.61 -15.94 -7.30
CA ARG A 113 -10.54 -16.03 -8.31
C ARG A 113 -9.87 -17.40 -8.26
N LEU A 114 -9.55 -17.87 -7.06
CA LEU A 114 -8.91 -19.16 -6.90
C LEU A 114 -9.81 -20.30 -7.40
N ARG A 115 -11.11 -20.22 -7.13
CA ARG A 115 -12.05 -21.23 -7.64
C ARG A 115 -12.11 -21.24 -9.16
N LYS A 116 -12.14 -20.06 -9.78
CA LYS A 116 -12.15 -19.96 -11.24
C LYS A 116 -10.89 -20.52 -11.86
N MET A 117 -9.78 -20.48 -11.11
CA MET A 117 -8.52 -21.04 -11.57
C MET A 117 -8.36 -22.51 -11.20
N GLY A 118 -9.33 -23.09 -10.52
CA GLY A 118 -9.27 -24.48 -10.07
C GLY A 118 -8.32 -24.72 -8.91
N LEU A 119 -7.97 -23.68 -8.16
CA LEU A 119 -6.97 -23.77 -7.10
C LEU A 119 -7.54 -23.70 -5.69
N SER A 120 -8.85 -23.54 -5.57
CA SER A 120 -9.50 -23.40 -4.29
C SER A 120 -9.99 -24.73 -3.74
N ASN A 121 -10.07 -24.79 -2.44
CA ASN A 121 -10.74 -25.90 -1.75
C ASN A 121 -12.22 -25.63 -1.62
#